data_d1b26ac2777c57d9b14743bc5e32f67e
#
_entry.id   d1b26ac2777c57d9b14743bc5e32f67e
#
_cell.length_a   1.000
_cell.length_b   1.000
_cell.length_c   1.000
_cell.angle_alpha   90.00
_cell.angle_beta   90.00
_cell.angle_gamma   90.00
#
_symmetry.space_group_name_H-M   'P 1'
#
loop_
_entity.id
_entity.type
_entity.pdbx_description
1 polymer ?
#
loop_
_entity_poly.entity_id
_entity_poly.type
_entity_poly.pdbx_seq_one_letter_code
_entity_poly.pdbx_strand_id
1 'polypeptide(L)'
;GAHAAVVTAVAKAAFNSAVDAVRAGGRVVAVGLPPEAMNLDIPRLVLDGIQVVGSLVGTRQDLTEAFQFAAEGKVVPKVALRPLEDINVIFKEMEQGQIRGRMVIDFRR
;
A
#
# COMPACT_ATOMS: atom_id res chain seq x y z
N GLY A 1 -11.29 -17.91 -5.96
CA GLY A 1 -10.67 -16.74 -5.38
C GLY A 1 -9.20 -16.60 -5.75
N ALA A 2 -8.61 -15.49 -5.34
CA ALA A 2 -7.21 -15.21 -5.61
C ALA A 2 -6.28 -16.06 -4.70
N HIS A 3 -5.08 -16.36 -5.18
CA HIS A 3 -4.08 -17.09 -4.40
C HIS A 3 -3.50 -16.22 -3.29
N ALA A 4 -3.39 -14.92 -3.54
CA ALA A 4 -2.89 -13.95 -2.58
C ALA A 4 -3.50 -12.57 -2.84
N ALA A 5 -3.52 -11.75 -1.81
CA ALA A 5 -3.90 -10.35 -1.90
C ALA A 5 -2.87 -9.50 -1.16
N VAL A 6 -2.38 -8.44 -1.81
CA VAL A 6 -1.48 -7.47 -1.19
C VAL A 6 -2.26 -6.19 -0.97
N VAL A 7 -2.35 -5.75 0.29
CA VAL A 7 -3.15 -4.58 0.66
C VAL A 7 -2.24 -3.39 0.91
N THR A 8 -2.26 -2.45 -0.01
CA THR A 8 -1.49 -1.20 0.08
C THR A 8 -2.34 -0.01 0.48
N ALA A 9 -3.66 -0.17 0.52
CA ALA A 9 -4.60 0.87 0.90
C ALA A 9 -4.57 1.14 2.41
N VAL A 10 -4.98 2.34 2.79
CA VAL A 10 -5.03 2.76 4.21
C VAL A 10 -6.47 2.80 4.73
N ALA A 11 -7.33 1.90 4.24
CA ALA A 11 -8.72 1.78 4.65
C ALA A 11 -9.02 0.37 5.15
N LYS A 12 -9.66 0.27 6.30
CA LYS A 12 -10.08 -1.00 6.92
C LYS A 12 -10.88 -1.88 5.95
N ALA A 13 -11.75 -1.27 5.14
CA ALA A 13 -12.58 -1.99 4.19
C ALA A 13 -11.76 -2.78 3.16
N ALA A 14 -10.60 -2.25 2.75
CA ALA A 14 -9.72 -2.93 1.81
C ALA A 14 -9.15 -4.23 2.41
N PHE A 15 -8.83 -4.23 3.69
CA PHE A 15 -8.35 -5.43 4.39
C PHE A 15 -9.44 -6.48 4.50
N ASN A 16 -10.65 -6.08 4.84
CA ASN A 16 -11.80 -6.99 4.88
C ASN A 16 -12.06 -7.60 3.50
N SER A 17 -12.05 -6.79 2.46
CA SER A 17 -12.24 -7.25 1.08
C SER A 17 -11.14 -8.22 0.64
N ALA A 18 -9.91 -8.00 1.08
CA ALA A 18 -8.79 -8.88 0.75
C ALA A 18 -8.97 -10.28 1.32
N VAL A 19 -9.42 -10.37 2.58
CA VAL A 19 -9.70 -11.66 3.22
C VAL A 19 -10.82 -12.40 2.48
N ASP A 20 -11.85 -11.69 2.04
CA ASP A 20 -12.96 -12.27 1.29
C ASP A 20 -12.55 -12.73 -0.11
N ALA A 21 -11.55 -12.07 -0.70
CA ALA A 21 -11.15 -12.31 -2.09
C ALA A 21 -10.20 -13.49 -2.27
N VAL A 22 -9.49 -13.92 -1.23
CA VAL A 22 -8.54 -15.04 -1.36
C VAL A 22 -9.26 -16.39 -1.26
N ARG A 23 -8.72 -17.37 -1.98
CA ARG A 23 -9.20 -18.74 -1.93
C ARG A 23 -8.80 -19.41 -0.61
N ALA A 24 -9.34 -20.60 -0.36
CA ALA A 24 -8.84 -21.48 0.69
C ALA A 24 -7.34 -21.74 0.52
N GLY A 25 -6.58 -21.65 1.60
CA GLY A 25 -5.12 -21.72 1.58
C GLY A 25 -4.46 -20.43 1.09
N GLY A 26 -5.23 -19.38 0.82
CA GLY A 26 -4.72 -18.10 0.33
C GLY A 26 -3.99 -17.29 1.39
N ARG A 27 -3.30 -16.24 0.93
CA ARG A 27 -2.53 -15.35 1.82
C ARG A 27 -2.91 -13.89 1.59
N VAL A 28 -3.13 -13.18 2.68
CA VAL A 28 -3.31 -11.73 2.67
C VAL A 28 -2.07 -11.08 3.28
N VAL A 29 -1.45 -10.18 2.52
CA VAL A 29 -0.26 -9.43 2.98
C VAL A 29 -0.66 -7.99 3.25
N ALA A 30 -0.56 -7.59 4.52
CA ALA A 30 -0.89 -6.24 4.97
C ALA A 30 0.35 -5.36 4.86
N VAL A 31 0.33 -4.38 3.96
CA VAL A 31 1.40 -3.41 3.72
C VAL A 31 0.97 -2.01 4.13
N GLY A 32 -0.25 -1.60 3.76
CA GLY A 32 -0.83 -0.33 4.18
C GLY A 32 -0.99 -0.27 5.69
N LEU A 33 -0.97 0.92 6.26
CA LEU A 33 -0.97 1.11 7.71
C LEU A 33 -2.12 2.02 8.15
N PRO A 34 -3.37 1.56 8.08
CA PRO A 34 -4.49 2.30 8.66
C PRO A 34 -4.39 2.29 10.19
N PRO A 35 -4.92 3.33 10.89
CA PRO A 35 -4.86 3.40 12.35
C PRO A 35 -5.84 2.46 13.05
N GLU A 36 -6.66 1.74 12.28
CA GLU A 36 -7.74 0.91 12.80
C GLU A 36 -7.38 -0.57 12.82
N ALA A 37 -8.06 -1.31 13.70
CA ALA A 37 -8.04 -2.77 13.68
C ALA A 37 -9.12 -3.29 12.71
N MET A 38 -8.93 -4.49 12.21
CA MET A 38 -9.95 -5.18 11.41
C MET A 38 -10.54 -6.35 12.21
N ASN A 39 -11.76 -6.73 11.88
CA ASN A 39 -12.36 -7.94 12.40
C ASN A 39 -11.99 -9.11 11.49
N LEU A 40 -11.53 -10.21 12.07
CA LEU A 40 -11.27 -11.45 11.37
C LEU A 40 -12.35 -12.49 11.72
N ASP A 41 -12.90 -13.10 10.67
CA ASP A 41 -13.79 -14.24 10.82
C ASP A 41 -12.94 -15.47 11.16
N ILE A 42 -12.87 -15.81 12.45
CA ILE A 42 -12.04 -16.91 12.92
C ILE A 42 -12.43 -18.25 12.30
N PRO A 43 -13.72 -18.63 12.22
CA PRO A 43 -14.11 -19.87 11.54
C PRO A 43 -13.61 -19.96 10.11
N ARG A 44 -13.73 -18.89 9.33
CA ARG A 44 -13.25 -18.87 7.96
C ARG A 44 -11.73 -19.01 7.90
N LEU A 45 -11.03 -18.31 8.79
CA LEU A 45 -9.56 -18.38 8.86
C LEU A 45 -9.08 -19.82 9.10
N VAL A 46 -9.73 -20.49 10.06
CA VAL A 46 -9.37 -21.84 10.47
C VAL A 46 -9.77 -22.89 9.41
N LEU A 47 -11.02 -22.84 8.97
CA LEU A 47 -11.57 -23.85 8.05
C LEU A 47 -10.94 -23.78 6.66
N ASP A 48 -10.66 -22.57 6.18
CA ASP A 48 -10.08 -22.35 4.85
C ASP A 48 -8.54 -22.24 4.87
N GLY A 49 -7.91 -22.26 6.04
CA GLY A 49 -6.46 -22.19 6.17
C GLY A 49 -5.86 -20.91 5.60
N ILE A 50 -6.51 -19.76 5.85
CA ILE A 50 -6.06 -18.47 5.34
C ILE A 50 -4.93 -17.94 6.20
N GLN A 51 -3.91 -17.36 5.56
CA GLN A 51 -2.81 -16.69 6.23
C GLN A 51 -2.97 -15.17 6.11
N VAL A 52 -2.79 -14.47 7.23
CA VAL A 52 -2.73 -13.00 7.26
C VAL A 52 -1.36 -12.61 7.81
N VAL A 53 -0.58 -11.90 6.99
CA VAL A 53 0.82 -11.60 7.27
C VAL A 53 1.06 -10.10 7.14
N GLY A 54 1.76 -9.51 8.12
CA GLY A 54 2.22 -8.14 8.03
C GLY A 54 3.54 -8.04 7.28
N SER A 55 3.75 -6.93 6.59
CA SER A 55 4.99 -6.62 5.89
C SER A 55 5.42 -5.21 6.24
N LEU A 56 6.48 -5.10 7.04
CA LEU A 56 6.99 -3.81 7.50
C LEU A 56 7.98 -3.23 6.49
N VAL A 57 7.60 -2.13 5.90
CA VAL A 57 8.37 -1.26 4.99
C VAL A 57 9.40 -2.03 4.14
N GLY A 58 10.61 -2.19 4.64
CA GLY A 58 11.70 -2.92 3.98
C GLY A 58 13.04 -2.66 4.64
N THR A 59 14.04 -3.41 4.19
CA THR A 59 15.42 -3.32 4.64
C THR A 59 16.23 -2.38 3.73
N ARG A 60 17.49 -2.13 4.08
CA ARG A 60 18.41 -1.41 3.20
C ARG A 60 18.67 -2.17 1.91
N GLN A 61 18.71 -3.49 1.98
CA GLN A 61 18.84 -4.33 0.80
C GLN A 61 17.63 -4.21 -0.11
N ASP A 62 16.42 -4.18 0.47
CA ASP A 62 15.20 -3.97 -0.30
C ASP A 62 15.24 -2.64 -1.04
N LEU A 63 15.73 -1.57 -0.39
CA LEU A 63 15.85 -0.25 -1.02
C LEU A 63 16.85 -0.27 -2.17
N THR A 64 18.00 -0.93 -1.99
CA THR A 64 19.00 -1.09 -3.06
C THR A 64 18.39 -1.80 -4.27
N GLU A 65 17.67 -2.88 -4.04
CA GLU A 65 17.00 -3.63 -5.11
C GLU A 65 15.89 -2.81 -5.78
N ALA A 66 15.14 -2.02 -5.00
CA ALA A 66 14.11 -1.14 -5.56
C ALA A 66 14.72 -0.10 -6.51
N PHE A 67 15.83 0.51 -6.13
CA PHE A 67 16.54 1.44 -7.01
C PHE A 67 17.10 0.75 -8.26
N GLN A 68 17.53 -0.50 -8.12
CA GLN A 68 17.97 -1.30 -9.26
C GLN A 68 16.83 -1.49 -10.27
N PHE A 69 15.64 -1.87 -9.79
CA PHE A 69 14.46 -2.00 -10.66
C PHE A 69 14.11 -0.68 -11.33
N ALA A 70 14.22 0.43 -10.61
CA ALA A 70 13.98 1.76 -11.17
C ALA A 70 15.00 2.10 -12.26
N ALA A 71 16.29 1.82 -12.02
CA ALA A 71 17.34 2.04 -12.99
C ALA A 71 17.13 1.22 -14.27
N GLU A 72 16.57 0.04 -14.15
CA GLU A 72 16.23 -0.84 -15.28
C GLU A 72 14.92 -0.42 -16.00
N GLY A 73 14.27 0.63 -15.53
CA GLY A 73 13.01 1.10 -16.10
C GLY A 73 11.79 0.25 -15.77
N LYS A 74 11.90 -0.68 -14.82
CA LYS A 74 10.79 -1.57 -14.43
C LYS A 74 9.81 -0.92 -13.46
N VAL A 75 10.24 0.12 -12.75
CA VAL A 75 9.42 0.88 -11.82
C VAL A 75 9.54 2.35 -12.19
N VAL A 76 8.41 2.93 -12.60
CA VAL A 76 8.35 4.35 -13.02
C VAL A 76 7.21 5.00 -12.25
N PRO A 77 7.48 5.69 -11.13
CA PRO A 77 6.42 6.36 -10.40
C PRO A 77 5.90 7.56 -11.18
N LYS A 78 4.61 7.80 -11.06
CA LYS A 78 4.00 9.01 -11.61
C LYS A 78 4.27 10.16 -10.64
N VAL A 79 5.02 11.16 -11.08
CA VAL A 79 5.47 12.27 -10.25
C VAL A 79 4.99 13.60 -10.83
N ALA A 80 4.53 14.50 -9.96
CA ALA A 80 4.29 15.90 -10.28
C ALA A 80 5.13 16.77 -9.34
N LEU A 81 5.65 17.89 -9.84
CA LEU A 81 6.50 18.80 -9.08
C LEU A 81 5.71 20.06 -8.70
N ARG A 82 5.83 20.48 -7.45
CA ARG A 82 5.24 21.74 -6.97
C ARG A 82 6.18 22.44 -5.99
N PRO A 83 6.07 23.78 -5.85
CA PRO A 83 6.91 24.52 -4.92
C PRO A 83 6.50 24.26 -3.46
N LEU A 84 7.41 24.56 -2.54
CA LEU A 84 7.19 24.40 -1.10
C LEU A 84 5.99 25.22 -0.60
N GLU A 85 5.75 26.38 -1.18
CA GLU A 85 4.64 27.26 -0.81
C GLU A 85 3.27 26.58 -0.91
N ASP A 86 3.15 25.55 -1.74
CA ASP A 86 1.90 24.82 -1.96
C ASP A 86 1.67 23.71 -0.92
N ILE A 87 2.56 23.52 0.05
CA ILE A 87 2.52 22.34 0.93
C ILE A 87 1.18 22.14 1.65
N ASN A 88 0.57 23.20 2.13
CA ASN A 88 -0.71 23.11 2.83
C ASN A 88 -1.86 22.74 1.89
N VAL A 89 -1.83 23.26 0.67
CA VAL A 89 -2.80 22.90 -0.37
C VAL A 89 -2.65 21.45 -0.77
N ILE A 90 -1.41 20.99 -0.91
CA ILE A 90 -1.10 19.59 -1.24
C ILE A 90 -1.64 18.64 -0.18
N PHE A 91 -1.47 18.95 1.10
CA PHE A 91 -2.01 18.13 2.19
C PHE A 91 -3.53 18.00 2.12
N LYS A 92 -4.22 19.11 1.79
CA LYS A 92 -5.68 19.07 1.60
C LYS A 92 -6.08 18.19 0.42
N GLU A 93 -5.35 18.31 -0.70
CA GLU A 93 -5.57 17.48 -1.88
C GLU A 93 -5.37 15.99 -1.56
N MET A 94 -4.36 15.66 -0.74
CA MET A 94 -4.11 14.29 -0.28
C MET A 94 -5.27 13.77 0.57
N GLU A 95 -5.75 14.57 1.51
CA GLU A 95 -6.89 14.21 2.38
C GLU A 95 -8.16 13.95 1.57
N GLN A 96 -8.33 14.68 0.46
CA GLN A 96 -9.48 14.57 -0.42
C GLN A 96 -9.31 13.50 -1.51
N GLY A 97 -8.18 12.79 -1.51
CA GLY A 97 -7.91 11.74 -2.50
C GLY A 97 -7.71 12.26 -3.91
N GLN A 98 -7.27 13.50 -4.08
CA GLN A 98 -7.15 14.16 -5.38
C GLN A 98 -5.78 13.97 -6.04
N ILE A 99 -4.80 13.44 -5.31
CA ILE A 99 -3.44 13.25 -5.83
C ILE A 99 -3.29 11.84 -6.39
N ARG A 100 -2.85 11.75 -7.65
CA ARG A 100 -2.49 10.49 -8.30
C ARG A 100 -0.97 10.38 -8.40
N GLY A 101 -0.42 9.28 -7.90
CA GLY A 101 1.03 9.09 -7.86
C GLY A 101 1.67 9.85 -6.71
N ARG A 102 2.81 10.47 -6.98
CA ARG A 102 3.57 11.21 -5.98
C ARG A 102 3.63 12.70 -6.28
N MET A 103 3.35 13.51 -5.28
CA MET A 103 3.60 14.94 -5.33
C MET A 103 4.97 15.21 -4.70
N VAL A 104 5.88 15.74 -5.49
CA VAL A 104 7.25 16.02 -5.05
C VAL A 104 7.45 17.53 -4.91
N ILE A 105 7.98 17.95 -3.78
CA ILE A 105 8.32 19.35 -3.56
C ILE A 105 9.65 19.63 -4.25
N ASP A 106 9.63 20.58 -5.15
CA ASP A 106 10.82 21.06 -5.85
C ASP A 106 11.25 22.39 -5.22
N PHE A 107 12.35 22.37 -4.49
CA PHE A 107 12.86 23.56 -3.79
C PHE A 107 13.45 24.60 -4.71
N ARG A 108 13.60 24.29 -5.99
CA ARG A 108 14.11 25.22 -7.01
C ARG A 108 13.02 26.12 -7.60
N ARG A 109 11.79 25.85 -7.27
CA ARG A 109 10.63 26.61 -7.78
C ARG A 109 10.25 27.76 -6.85
#